data_de8bf2e2d383677d563f15d08e8208f8
#
_entry.id   de8bf2e2d383677d563f15d08e8208f8
#
_cell.length_a   1.000
_cell.length_b   1.000
_cell.length_c   1.000
_cell.angle_alpha   90.00
_cell.angle_beta   90.00
_cell.angle_gamma   90.00
#
_symmetry.space_group_name_H-M   'P 1'
#
loop_
_entity.id
_entity.type
_entity.pdbx_description
1 polymer ?
#
loop_
_entity_poly.entity_id
_entity_poly.type
_entity_poly.pdbx_seq_one_letter_code
_entity_poly.pdbx_strand_id
1 'polypeptide(L)'
;MTKRKRNLYILEAVMLVIAVIWFIPIYYLIVTTLKNPQEATANPLGLPIHLEIGNYIKAWTNMQFPRAFANTLFITATAVVIIVVFGAMAGYALARTKTKMGNRMFLFFLAGLIVPFQMNIVSLYKIVKSLHLMNTPFAVILVNVAINTPQAVFLF
;
A
#
# COMPACT_ATOMS: atom_id res chain seq x y z
N MET A 1 23.84 38.72 2.96
CA MET A 1 22.92 37.53 3.00
C MET A 1 22.38 37.39 4.42
N THR A 2 21.06 37.50 4.64
CA THR A 2 20.48 37.42 5.98
C THR A 2 20.64 35.97 6.55
N LYS A 3 20.85 35.83 7.88
CA LYS A 3 20.98 34.52 8.55
C LYS A 3 19.87 33.52 8.13
N ARG A 4 18.66 34.05 7.92
CA ARG A 4 17.49 33.24 7.48
C ARG A 4 17.69 32.61 6.09
N LYS A 5 18.22 33.39 5.12
CA LYS A 5 18.48 32.85 3.76
C LYS A 5 19.59 31.82 3.77
N ARG A 6 20.64 32.00 4.57
CA ARG A 6 21.72 30.99 4.74
C ARG A 6 21.18 29.68 5.30
N ASN A 7 20.34 29.73 6.32
CA ASN A 7 19.75 28.53 6.92
C ASN A 7 18.82 27.80 5.94
N LEU A 8 18.10 28.52 5.07
CA LEU A 8 17.28 27.92 4.03
C LEU A 8 18.14 27.15 3.01
N TYR A 9 19.24 27.76 2.52
CA TYR A 9 20.14 27.06 1.58
C TYR A 9 20.81 25.84 2.20
N ILE A 10 21.17 25.89 3.48
CA ILE A 10 21.72 24.73 4.20
C ILE A 10 20.65 23.62 4.28
N LEU A 11 19.41 23.99 4.62
CA LEU A 11 18.30 23.02 4.68
C LEU A 11 18.03 22.40 3.30
N GLU A 12 17.99 23.22 2.24
CA GLU A 12 17.83 22.75 0.86
C GLU A 12 18.95 21.78 0.46
N ALA A 13 20.20 22.09 0.78
CA ALA A 13 21.33 21.21 0.50
C ALA A 13 21.23 19.88 1.26
N VAL A 14 20.85 19.92 2.52
CA VAL A 14 20.65 18.71 3.34
C VAL A 14 19.49 17.87 2.76
N MET A 15 18.37 18.48 2.41
CA MET A 15 17.23 17.80 1.80
C MET A 15 17.60 17.18 0.46
N LEU A 16 18.42 17.85 -0.35
CA LEU A 16 18.90 17.34 -1.63
C LEU A 16 19.80 16.09 -1.43
N VAL A 17 20.71 16.14 -0.45
CA VAL A 17 21.55 14.98 -0.11
C VAL A 17 20.68 13.79 0.33
N ILE A 18 19.71 14.02 1.20
CA ILE A 18 18.77 13.00 1.64
C ILE A 18 18.00 12.43 0.43
N ALA A 19 17.50 13.29 -0.45
CA ALA A 19 16.77 12.86 -1.64
C ALA A 19 17.64 11.98 -2.56
N VAL A 20 18.90 12.31 -2.77
CA VAL A 20 19.85 11.50 -3.54
C VAL A 20 20.05 10.14 -2.89
N ILE A 21 20.24 10.09 -1.57
CA ILE A 21 20.39 8.82 -0.84
C ILE A 21 19.14 7.94 -1.01
N TRP A 22 17.95 8.52 -0.90
CA TRP A 22 16.68 7.81 -1.10
C TRP A 22 16.48 7.36 -2.56
N PHE A 23 17.10 8.02 -3.52
CA PHE A 23 17.03 7.64 -4.93
C PHE A 23 17.94 6.46 -5.28
N ILE A 24 19.01 6.21 -4.50
CA ILE A 24 19.97 5.11 -4.77
C ILE A 24 19.29 3.74 -4.91
N PRO A 25 18.37 3.31 -4.04
CA PRO A 25 17.71 2.01 -4.21
C PRO A 25 16.88 1.92 -5.49
N ILE A 26 16.24 3.01 -5.89
CA ILE A 26 15.44 3.09 -7.13
C ILE A 26 16.36 2.97 -8.35
N TYR A 27 17.45 3.73 -8.35
CA TYR A 27 18.50 3.65 -9.38
C TYR A 27 19.05 2.24 -9.51
N TYR A 28 19.44 1.64 -8.37
CA TYR A 28 19.95 0.26 -8.32
C TYR A 28 18.96 -0.73 -8.92
N LEU A 29 17.70 -0.65 -8.56
CA LEU A 29 16.65 -1.52 -9.08
C LEU A 29 16.54 -1.40 -10.60
N ILE A 30 16.45 -0.18 -11.14
CA ILE A 30 16.31 0.06 -12.58
C ILE A 30 17.53 -0.47 -13.33
N VAL A 31 18.74 -0.14 -12.86
CA VAL A 31 19.98 -0.51 -13.54
C VAL A 31 20.19 -2.03 -13.50
N THR A 32 19.88 -2.68 -12.38
CA THR A 32 20.04 -4.14 -12.21
C THR A 32 19.08 -4.93 -13.09
N THR A 33 17.84 -4.47 -13.25
CA THR A 33 16.85 -5.15 -14.10
C THR A 33 17.20 -5.14 -15.58
N LEU A 34 18.07 -4.22 -16.01
CA LEU A 34 18.54 -4.09 -17.39
C LEU A 34 19.84 -4.85 -17.68
N LYS A 35 20.37 -5.61 -16.70
CA LYS A 35 21.61 -6.39 -16.82
C LYS A 35 21.38 -7.89 -16.86
N ASN A 36 22.37 -8.61 -17.38
CA ASN A 36 22.43 -10.04 -17.15
C ASN A 36 22.88 -10.37 -15.71
N PRO A 37 22.60 -11.58 -15.19
CA PRO A 37 22.92 -11.94 -13.80
C PRO A 37 24.40 -11.79 -13.42
N GLN A 38 25.31 -12.09 -14.34
CA GLN A 38 26.76 -12.00 -14.09
C GLN A 38 27.21 -10.53 -13.95
N GLU A 39 26.71 -9.65 -14.82
CA GLU A 39 27.00 -8.22 -14.76
C GLU A 39 26.36 -7.56 -13.54
N ALA A 40 25.13 -7.97 -13.18
CA ALA A 40 24.42 -7.47 -12.01
C ALA A 40 25.19 -7.77 -10.71
N THR A 41 25.86 -8.92 -10.63
CA THR A 41 26.66 -9.29 -9.46
C THR A 41 28.06 -8.66 -9.47
N ALA A 42 28.70 -8.56 -10.63
CA ALA A 42 30.05 -8.02 -10.75
C ALA A 42 30.11 -6.49 -10.61
N ASN A 43 29.12 -5.78 -11.15
CA ASN A 43 29.04 -4.32 -11.13
C ASN A 43 27.61 -3.84 -10.83
N PRO A 44 27.14 -3.90 -9.59
CA PRO A 44 25.74 -3.65 -9.25
C PRO A 44 25.30 -2.20 -9.51
N LEU A 45 26.17 -1.21 -9.32
CA LEU A 45 25.82 0.21 -9.46
C LEU A 45 26.22 0.84 -10.80
N GLY A 46 27.04 0.17 -11.62
CA GLY A 46 27.41 0.69 -12.94
C GLY A 46 26.25 0.68 -13.92
N LEU A 47 26.35 1.42 -15.00
CA LEU A 47 25.40 1.34 -16.11
C LEU A 47 25.52 -0.02 -16.83
N PRO A 48 24.45 -0.54 -17.42
CA PRO A 48 24.48 -1.80 -18.17
C PRO A 48 25.37 -1.66 -19.41
N ILE A 49 26.25 -2.63 -19.65
CA ILE A 49 27.07 -2.71 -20.85
C ILE A 49 26.20 -3.19 -22.01
N HIS A 50 25.34 -4.16 -21.75
CA HIS A 50 24.34 -4.66 -22.69
C HIS A 50 22.95 -4.58 -22.08
N LEU A 51 21.99 -4.01 -22.82
CA LEU A 51 20.61 -3.86 -22.33
C LEU A 51 19.85 -5.18 -22.48
N GLU A 52 19.54 -5.81 -21.35
CA GLU A 52 18.78 -7.07 -21.26
C GLU A 52 17.27 -6.82 -21.09
N ILE A 53 16.64 -6.27 -22.14
CA ILE A 53 15.17 -6.05 -22.15
C ILE A 53 14.41 -7.37 -22.02
N GLY A 54 15.03 -8.49 -22.39
CA GLY A 54 14.48 -9.83 -22.24
C GLY A 54 14.07 -10.18 -20.81
N ASN A 55 14.67 -9.55 -19.79
CA ASN A 55 14.28 -9.74 -18.41
C ASN A 55 12.83 -9.30 -18.15
N TYR A 56 12.39 -8.21 -18.75
CA TYR A 56 11.01 -7.71 -18.63
C TYR A 56 10.01 -8.63 -19.34
N ILE A 57 10.38 -9.17 -20.52
CA ILE A 57 9.54 -10.13 -21.25
C ILE A 57 9.39 -11.42 -20.43
N LYS A 58 10.50 -11.93 -19.89
CA LYS A 58 10.48 -13.11 -19.00
C LYS A 58 9.65 -12.87 -17.74
N ALA A 59 9.80 -11.71 -17.10
CA ALA A 59 9.02 -11.35 -15.94
C ALA A 59 7.52 -11.28 -16.28
N TRP A 60 7.17 -10.61 -17.39
CA TRP A 60 5.78 -10.50 -17.85
C TRP A 60 5.10 -11.85 -18.03
N THR A 61 5.79 -12.78 -18.70
CA THR A 61 5.27 -14.11 -19.00
C THR A 61 5.25 -15.01 -17.76
N ASN A 62 6.33 -15.04 -16.97
CA ASN A 62 6.46 -15.91 -15.80
C ASN A 62 5.48 -15.52 -14.69
N MET A 63 5.27 -14.22 -14.49
CA MET A 63 4.31 -13.72 -13.49
C MET A 63 2.86 -13.77 -13.96
N GLN A 64 2.61 -14.16 -15.21
CA GLN A 64 1.27 -14.04 -15.83
C GLN A 64 0.68 -12.63 -15.56
N PHE A 65 1.48 -11.61 -15.83
CA PHE A 65 1.20 -10.23 -15.42
C PHE A 65 -0.23 -9.75 -15.75
N PRO A 66 -0.80 -10.01 -16.94
CA PRO A 66 -2.17 -9.59 -17.25
C PRO A 66 -3.20 -10.16 -16.28
N ARG A 67 -3.05 -11.43 -15.89
CA ARG A 67 -3.94 -12.09 -14.93
C ARG A 67 -3.76 -11.54 -13.53
N ALA A 68 -2.52 -11.38 -13.10
CA ALA A 68 -2.20 -10.80 -11.79
C ALA A 68 -2.73 -9.36 -11.68
N PHE A 69 -2.54 -8.56 -12.73
CA PHE A 69 -3.03 -7.18 -12.81
C PHE A 69 -4.57 -7.12 -12.77
N ALA A 70 -5.25 -7.94 -13.58
CA ALA A 70 -6.70 -7.98 -13.60
C ALA A 70 -7.28 -8.40 -12.24
N ASN A 71 -6.69 -9.38 -11.57
CA ASN A 71 -7.09 -9.80 -10.22
C ASN A 71 -6.90 -8.67 -9.21
N THR A 72 -5.75 -8.00 -9.23
CA THR A 72 -5.47 -6.88 -8.33
C THR A 72 -6.44 -5.73 -8.57
N LEU A 73 -6.68 -5.37 -9.83
CA LEU A 73 -7.63 -4.32 -10.21
C LEU A 73 -9.04 -4.65 -9.73
N PHE A 74 -9.51 -5.88 -9.94
CA PHE A 74 -10.82 -6.34 -9.47
C PHE A 74 -10.94 -6.26 -7.95
N ILE A 75 -9.95 -6.79 -7.21
CA ILE A 75 -9.94 -6.78 -5.76
C ILE A 75 -9.96 -5.34 -5.24
N THR A 76 -9.06 -4.50 -5.76
CA THR A 76 -8.92 -3.11 -5.29
C THR A 76 -10.15 -2.28 -5.62
N ALA A 77 -10.65 -2.32 -6.85
CA ALA A 77 -11.83 -1.56 -7.25
C ALA A 77 -13.05 -1.95 -6.42
N THR A 78 -13.29 -3.26 -6.25
CA THR A 78 -14.41 -3.76 -5.46
C THR A 78 -14.29 -3.35 -3.98
N ALA A 79 -13.12 -3.54 -3.38
CA ALA A 79 -12.89 -3.16 -1.98
C ALA A 79 -13.08 -1.66 -1.76
N VAL A 80 -12.50 -0.81 -2.64
CA VAL A 80 -12.62 0.65 -2.53
C VAL A 80 -14.07 1.11 -2.66
N VAL A 81 -14.83 0.59 -3.63
CA VAL A 81 -16.25 0.94 -3.78
C VAL A 81 -17.03 0.59 -2.51
N ILE A 82 -16.83 -0.61 -1.97
CA ILE A 82 -17.52 -1.04 -0.74
C ILE A 82 -17.13 -0.14 0.43
N ILE A 83 -15.83 0.13 0.64
CA ILE A 83 -15.32 0.96 1.73
C ILE A 83 -15.88 2.39 1.64
N VAL A 84 -15.87 2.99 0.45
CA VAL A 84 -16.36 4.36 0.25
C VAL A 84 -17.87 4.43 0.50
N VAL A 85 -18.64 3.52 -0.09
CA VAL A 85 -20.11 3.54 0.06
C VAL A 85 -20.51 3.32 1.51
N PHE A 86 -20.07 2.22 2.12
CA PHE A 86 -20.46 1.90 3.49
C PHE A 86 -19.80 2.82 4.52
N GLY A 87 -18.55 3.25 4.31
CA GLY A 87 -17.87 4.20 5.17
C GLY A 87 -18.57 5.56 5.18
N ALA A 88 -18.94 6.08 3.99
CA ALA A 88 -19.65 7.34 3.88
C ALA A 88 -21.06 7.26 4.50
N MET A 89 -21.79 6.17 4.24
CA MET A 89 -23.11 5.96 4.86
C MET A 89 -23.03 5.91 6.39
N ALA A 90 -22.08 5.14 6.92
CA ALA A 90 -21.87 5.01 8.36
C ALA A 90 -21.40 6.34 8.99
N GLY A 91 -20.38 7.00 8.39
CA GLY A 91 -19.89 8.28 8.83
C GLY A 91 -20.99 9.35 8.86
N TYR A 92 -21.76 9.45 7.79
CA TYR A 92 -22.90 10.37 7.71
C TYR A 92 -23.96 10.08 8.80
N ALA A 93 -24.34 8.80 8.96
CA ALA A 93 -25.32 8.41 9.97
C ALA A 93 -24.84 8.75 11.39
N LEU A 94 -23.59 8.46 11.70
CA LEU A 94 -22.98 8.75 13.02
C LEU A 94 -22.85 10.25 13.29
N ALA A 95 -22.46 11.05 12.27
CA ALA A 95 -22.37 12.50 12.40
C ALA A 95 -23.75 13.15 12.68
N ARG A 96 -24.82 12.59 12.13
CA ARG A 96 -26.19 13.07 12.33
C ARG A 96 -26.82 12.60 13.65
N THR A 97 -26.37 11.46 14.18
CA THR A 97 -26.98 10.81 15.34
C THR A 97 -26.32 11.31 16.63
N LYS A 98 -26.91 12.39 17.23
CA LYS A 98 -26.42 12.98 18.50
C LYS A 98 -26.94 12.21 19.73
N THR A 99 -26.86 10.88 19.72
CA THR A 99 -27.29 10.02 20.82
C THR A 99 -26.10 9.37 21.51
N LYS A 100 -26.30 8.94 22.77
CA LYS A 100 -25.29 8.16 23.49
C LYS A 100 -24.88 6.89 22.73
N MET A 101 -25.81 6.28 22.00
CA MET A 101 -25.54 5.10 21.18
C MET A 101 -24.66 5.44 19.98
N GLY A 102 -24.95 6.54 19.25
CA GLY A 102 -24.12 7.01 18.15
C GLY A 102 -22.66 7.25 18.57
N ASN A 103 -22.46 7.92 19.73
CA ASN A 103 -21.12 8.12 20.28
C ASN A 103 -20.41 6.81 20.62
N ARG A 104 -21.11 5.82 21.17
CA ARG A 104 -20.51 4.49 21.46
C ARG A 104 -20.11 3.77 20.19
N MET A 105 -20.96 3.82 19.16
CA MET A 105 -20.65 3.23 17.85
C MET A 105 -19.42 3.91 17.20
N PHE A 106 -19.34 5.23 17.25
CA PHE A 106 -18.19 5.97 16.75
C PHE A 106 -16.90 5.58 17.50
N LEU A 107 -16.96 5.49 18.84
CA LEU A 107 -15.82 5.03 19.65
C LEU A 107 -15.42 3.59 19.33
N PHE A 108 -16.37 2.72 18.99
CA PHE A 108 -16.08 1.35 18.56
C PHE A 108 -15.28 1.33 17.25
N PHE A 109 -15.66 2.15 16.25
CA PHE A 109 -14.86 2.29 15.03
C PHE A 109 -13.47 2.89 15.32
N LEU A 110 -13.37 3.92 16.18
CA LEU A 110 -12.07 4.47 16.57
C LEU A 110 -11.17 3.43 17.23
N ALA A 111 -11.72 2.58 18.10
CA ALA A 111 -10.98 1.50 18.73
C ALA A 111 -10.39 0.54 17.69
N GLY A 112 -11.11 0.31 16.58
CA GLY A 112 -10.60 -0.49 15.45
C GLY A 112 -9.34 0.06 14.78
N LEU A 113 -9.11 1.39 14.84
CA LEU A 113 -7.90 2.01 14.28
C LEU A 113 -6.67 1.79 15.18
N ILE A 114 -6.87 1.57 16.47
CA ILE A 114 -5.78 1.43 17.45
C ILE A 114 -5.21 0.02 17.42
N VAL A 115 -6.01 -0.98 17.03
CA VAL A 115 -5.58 -2.39 17.02
C VAL A 115 -4.64 -2.65 15.85
N PRO A 116 -3.36 -3.02 16.11
CA PRO A 116 -2.43 -3.35 15.03
C PRO A 116 -2.92 -4.55 14.20
N PHE A 117 -2.88 -4.44 12.88
CA PHE A 117 -3.29 -5.51 11.97
C PHE A 117 -2.61 -6.85 12.27
N GLN A 118 -1.32 -6.81 12.63
CA GLN A 118 -0.51 -7.98 12.89
C GLN A 118 -1.06 -8.85 14.03
N MET A 119 -1.73 -8.25 15.01
CA MET A 119 -2.36 -8.99 16.12
C MET A 119 -3.57 -9.81 15.68
N ASN A 120 -4.22 -9.40 14.60
CA ASN A 120 -5.46 -10.02 14.12
C ASN A 120 -5.25 -11.09 13.05
N ILE A 121 -4.01 -11.31 12.56
CA ILE A 121 -3.73 -12.22 11.42
C ILE A 121 -4.27 -13.63 11.68
N VAL A 122 -4.02 -14.19 12.87
CA VAL A 122 -4.46 -15.56 13.22
C VAL A 122 -5.98 -15.65 13.28
N SER A 123 -6.64 -14.65 13.86
CA SER A 123 -8.10 -14.59 13.95
C SER A 123 -8.74 -14.42 12.58
N LEU A 124 -8.19 -13.55 11.74
CA LEU A 124 -8.64 -13.35 10.35
C LEU A 124 -8.49 -14.64 9.52
N TYR A 125 -7.37 -15.32 9.65
CA TYR A 125 -7.18 -16.62 9.00
C TYR A 125 -8.28 -17.64 9.40
N LYS A 126 -8.58 -17.76 10.69
CA LYS A 126 -9.64 -18.66 11.19
C LYS A 126 -11.01 -18.27 10.63
N ILE A 127 -11.35 -17.00 10.60
CA ILE A 127 -12.61 -16.50 10.05
C ILE A 127 -12.71 -16.80 8.55
N VAL A 128 -11.69 -16.44 7.77
CA VAL A 128 -11.66 -16.70 6.32
C VAL A 128 -11.77 -18.19 6.02
N LYS A 129 -11.09 -19.04 6.83
CA LYS A 129 -11.16 -20.49 6.71
C LYS A 129 -12.56 -21.02 7.04
N SER A 130 -13.20 -20.54 8.11
CA SER A 130 -14.56 -20.97 8.50
C SER A 130 -15.62 -20.56 7.48
N LEU A 131 -15.41 -19.46 6.76
CA LEU A 131 -16.26 -18.99 5.68
C LEU A 131 -16.01 -19.70 4.34
N HIS A 132 -15.06 -20.66 4.28
CA HIS A 132 -14.63 -21.37 3.06
C HIS A 132 -14.15 -20.43 1.94
N LEU A 133 -13.62 -19.24 2.28
CA LEU A 133 -13.15 -18.25 1.33
C LEU A 133 -11.63 -18.33 1.04
N MET A 134 -10.94 -19.33 1.57
CA MET A 134 -9.49 -19.49 1.36
C MET A 134 -9.14 -19.56 -0.13
N ASN A 135 -8.05 -18.88 -0.51
CA ASN A 135 -7.55 -18.81 -1.89
C ASN A 135 -8.52 -18.16 -2.89
N THR A 136 -9.45 -17.32 -2.43
CA THR A 136 -10.38 -16.58 -3.30
C THR A 136 -10.12 -15.07 -3.25
N PRO A 137 -10.39 -14.32 -4.33
CA PRO A 137 -10.36 -12.86 -4.31
C PRO A 137 -11.30 -12.25 -3.24
N PHE A 138 -12.41 -12.92 -2.97
CA PHE A 138 -13.41 -12.46 -1.99
C PHE A 138 -12.87 -12.42 -0.56
N ALA A 139 -11.96 -13.35 -0.19
CA ALA A 139 -11.28 -13.31 1.10
C ALA A 139 -10.48 -12.01 1.26
N VAL A 140 -9.72 -11.65 0.22
CA VAL A 140 -8.88 -10.45 0.24
C VAL A 140 -9.75 -9.19 0.28
N ILE A 141 -10.84 -9.14 -0.49
CA ILE A 141 -11.80 -8.04 -0.47
C ILE A 141 -12.41 -7.88 0.92
N LEU A 142 -12.94 -8.96 1.51
CA LEU A 142 -13.56 -8.95 2.82
C LEU A 142 -12.62 -8.43 3.91
N VAL A 143 -11.38 -8.94 3.93
CA VAL A 143 -10.35 -8.53 4.89
C VAL A 143 -10.00 -7.06 4.70
N ASN A 144 -9.77 -6.60 3.46
CA ASN A 144 -9.47 -5.19 3.18
C ASN A 144 -10.63 -4.26 3.60
N VAL A 145 -11.87 -4.64 3.31
CA VAL A 145 -13.05 -3.86 3.72
C VAL A 145 -13.13 -3.78 5.25
N ALA A 146 -12.98 -4.91 5.94
CA ALA A 146 -13.07 -4.94 7.40
C ALA A 146 -12.01 -4.05 8.08
N ILE A 147 -10.77 -4.10 7.60
CA ILE A 147 -9.65 -3.34 8.20
C ILE A 147 -9.75 -1.85 7.90
N ASN A 148 -10.18 -1.46 6.70
CA ASN A 148 -10.18 -0.06 6.28
C ASN A 148 -11.50 0.67 6.56
N THR A 149 -12.58 -0.04 6.89
CA THR A 149 -13.88 0.59 7.25
C THR A 149 -13.77 1.55 8.43
N PRO A 150 -13.08 1.25 9.56
CA PRO A 150 -12.92 2.19 10.65
C PRO A 150 -12.29 3.52 10.21
N GLN A 151 -11.27 3.47 9.38
CA GLN A 151 -10.62 4.66 8.85
C GLN A 151 -11.55 5.45 7.93
N ALA A 152 -12.31 4.78 7.07
CA ALA A 152 -13.28 5.42 6.20
C ALA A 152 -14.37 6.14 7.00
N VAL A 153 -14.93 5.48 8.02
CA VAL A 153 -15.94 6.10 8.91
C VAL A 153 -15.40 7.31 9.65
N PHE A 154 -14.11 7.32 9.99
CA PHE A 154 -13.47 8.46 10.63
C PHE A 154 -13.23 9.63 9.67
N LEU A 155 -12.96 9.35 8.38
CA LEU A 155 -12.67 10.38 7.37
C LEU A 155 -13.93 11.05 6.81
N PHE A 156 -15.06 10.36 6.76
CA PHE A 156 -16.34 10.86 6.27
C PHE A 156 -17.22 11.43 7.39
#